data_a80e9f0060ead54bceb1b0695f17dfa1
#
_entry.id   a80e9f0060ead54bceb1b0695f17dfa1
#
_cell.length_a   1.000
_cell.length_b   1.000
_cell.length_c   1.000
_cell.angle_alpha   90.00
_cell.angle_beta   90.00
_cell.angle_gamma   90.00
#
_symmetry.space_group_name_H-M   'P 1'
#
loop_
_entity.id
_entity.type
_entity.pdbx_description
1 polymer ?
#
loop_
_entity_poly.entity_id
_entity_poly.type
_entity_poly.pdbx_seq_one_letter_code
_entity_poly.pdbx_strand_id
1 'polypeptide(L)'
;VQAYFVVMESREFIDYYDEFAIRIAFLTLQGVYEQIMIAENMGNIGFENFIHLALDYTEKDAKKLFYQANIQGISVNTAYQYIVFHQCNEGYNARNERNTFLEAFQQSKLGKIGKIAFLDENDGLILLEAEKIHNSTLWTKDTTTELLKEFQRYIGLKFADMKLEFGICQEEKTLLEVRECVKKCQKVLKMGSIIFPEKDIWEYEMLGPLTWIEIPENELKEMLRKYREMMEEEKNIELLKTLKIYLENNMNYSVTAEKMYVHINTIRKRIDKVNDLVKIDWEDHVDRCLLYTSPSPRDCS
;
A
#
# COMPACT_ATOMS: atom_id res chain seq x y z
N VAL A 1 -13.18 3.11 19.73
CA VAL A 1 -14.56 2.58 19.86
C VAL A 1 -15.24 3.32 21.01
N GLN A 2 -16.36 4.00 20.72
CA GLN A 2 -17.20 4.54 21.80
C GLN A 2 -18.11 3.41 22.28
N ALA A 3 -17.96 3.01 23.54
CA ALA A 3 -18.86 2.06 24.17
C ALA A 3 -19.98 2.84 24.89
N TYR A 4 -21.20 2.35 24.74
CA TYR A 4 -22.37 2.93 25.37
C TYR A 4 -22.91 1.97 26.43
N PHE A 5 -23.11 2.46 27.63
CA PHE A 5 -23.79 1.74 28.70
C PHE A 5 -25.24 2.25 28.76
N VAL A 6 -26.19 1.41 28.38
CA VAL A 6 -27.60 1.78 28.32
C VAL A 6 -28.34 1.10 29.48
N VAL A 7 -28.99 1.89 30.31
CA VAL A 7 -29.86 1.42 31.40
C VAL A 7 -31.32 1.63 30.97
N MET A 8 -32.11 0.57 31.00
CA MET A 8 -33.52 0.65 30.65
C MET A 8 -34.38 0.42 31.92
N GLU A 9 -35.22 1.39 32.22
CA GLU A 9 -36.29 1.26 33.22
C GLU A 9 -37.41 0.34 32.69
N SER A 10 -37.77 -0.69 33.43
CA SER A 10 -38.80 -1.64 32.98
C SER A 10 -40.09 -1.64 33.78
N ARG A 11 -40.03 -1.46 35.10
CA ARG A 11 -41.25 -1.55 35.96
C ARG A 11 -41.24 -0.58 37.14
N GLU A 12 -40.11 -0.21 37.67
CA GLU A 12 -39.96 0.72 38.81
C GLU A 12 -39.02 1.84 38.41
N PHE A 13 -39.20 3.03 39.02
CA PHE A 13 -38.30 4.15 38.76
C PHE A 13 -36.94 3.87 39.41
N ILE A 14 -35.87 4.30 38.74
CA ILE A 14 -34.48 4.20 39.24
C ILE A 14 -34.39 5.03 40.54
N ASP A 15 -34.02 4.40 41.64
CA ASP A 15 -33.81 5.05 42.90
C ASP A 15 -32.32 5.44 43.09
N TYR A 16 -32.04 6.08 44.25
CA TYR A 16 -30.66 6.50 44.55
C TYR A 16 -29.67 5.34 44.66
N TYR A 17 -30.13 4.17 45.14
CA TYR A 17 -29.26 3.00 45.27
C TYR A 17 -29.01 2.37 43.89
N ASP A 18 -29.97 2.38 43.02
CA ASP A 18 -29.81 1.95 41.63
C ASP A 18 -28.83 2.85 40.87
N GLU A 19 -28.95 4.18 41.05
CA GLU A 19 -28.01 5.14 40.45
C GLU A 19 -26.58 4.87 40.93
N PHE A 20 -26.40 4.59 42.20
CA PHE A 20 -25.11 4.25 42.78
C PHE A 20 -24.55 2.94 42.22
N ALA A 21 -25.38 1.89 42.10
CA ALA A 21 -25.00 0.61 41.51
C ALA A 21 -24.63 0.76 40.02
N ILE A 22 -25.36 1.58 39.27
CA ILE A 22 -25.10 1.87 37.87
C ILE A 22 -23.74 2.58 37.72
N ARG A 23 -23.44 3.56 38.60
CA ARG A 23 -22.13 4.25 38.60
C ARG A 23 -20.96 3.29 38.90
N ILE A 24 -21.12 2.38 39.86
CA ILE A 24 -20.08 1.38 40.16
C ILE A 24 -19.90 0.43 38.95
N ALA A 25 -20.99 -0.06 38.35
CA ALA A 25 -20.94 -0.93 37.18
C ALA A 25 -20.20 -0.22 36.00
N PHE A 26 -20.52 1.06 35.75
CA PHE A 26 -19.87 1.86 34.73
C PHE A 26 -18.36 1.99 34.98
N LEU A 27 -17.94 2.36 36.19
CA LEU A 27 -16.52 2.50 36.55
C LEU A 27 -15.76 1.17 36.45
N THR A 28 -16.43 0.07 36.84
CA THR A 28 -15.85 -1.28 36.71
C THR A 28 -15.65 -1.66 35.24
N LEU A 29 -16.66 -1.44 34.40
CA LEU A 29 -16.57 -1.70 32.95
C LEU A 29 -15.53 -0.83 32.27
N GLN A 30 -15.43 0.46 32.67
CA GLN A 30 -14.40 1.35 32.18
C GLN A 30 -13.00 0.82 32.54
N GLY A 31 -12.77 0.41 33.79
CA GLY A 31 -11.49 -0.17 34.21
C GLY A 31 -11.12 -1.45 33.46
N VAL A 32 -12.09 -2.33 33.23
CA VAL A 32 -11.88 -3.55 32.42
C VAL A 32 -11.55 -3.18 30.97
N TYR A 33 -12.25 -2.23 30.39
CA TYR A 33 -11.99 -1.75 29.03
C TYR A 33 -10.57 -1.16 28.89
N GLU A 34 -10.17 -0.31 29.85
CA GLU A 34 -8.81 0.26 29.88
C GLU A 34 -7.74 -0.82 30.00
N GLN A 35 -7.95 -1.86 30.84
CA GLN A 35 -7.04 -3.00 30.93
C GLN A 35 -6.92 -3.80 29.62
N ILE A 36 -8.04 -4.03 28.93
CA ILE A 36 -8.04 -4.70 27.62
C ILE A 36 -7.25 -3.86 26.61
N MET A 37 -7.51 -2.56 26.55
CA MET A 37 -6.79 -1.65 25.63
C MET A 37 -5.28 -1.60 25.91
N ILE A 38 -4.88 -1.60 27.20
CA ILE A 38 -3.47 -1.67 27.58
C ILE A 38 -2.85 -3.01 27.13
N ALA A 39 -3.53 -4.12 27.35
CA ALA A 39 -3.05 -5.45 26.96
C ALA A 39 -2.90 -5.58 25.45
N GLU A 40 -3.88 -5.09 24.67
CA GLU A 40 -3.81 -5.06 23.21
C GLU A 40 -2.67 -4.17 22.70
N ASN A 41 -2.48 -2.99 23.29
CA ASN A 41 -1.38 -2.11 22.93
C ASN A 41 -0.01 -2.74 23.25
N MET A 42 0.12 -3.42 24.40
CA MET A 42 1.35 -4.16 24.74
C MET A 42 1.62 -5.31 23.74
N GLY A 43 0.58 -6.03 23.31
CA GLY A 43 0.69 -7.06 22.29
C GLY A 43 1.16 -6.49 20.95
N ASN A 44 0.64 -5.35 20.53
CA ASN A 44 1.03 -4.68 19.31
C ASN A 44 2.48 -4.14 19.38
N ILE A 45 2.90 -3.60 20.52
CA ILE A 45 4.29 -3.17 20.75
C ILE A 45 5.23 -4.40 20.70
N GLY A 46 4.81 -5.52 21.29
CA GLY A 46 5.58 -6.76 21.22
C GLY A 46 5.74 -7.27 19.80
N PHE A 47 4.69 -7.19 18.97
CA PHE A 47 4.74 -7.55 17.57
C PHE A 47 5.66 -6.63 16.76
N GLU A 48 5.58 -5.33 16.99
CA GLU A 48 6.47 -4.33 16.34
C GLU A 48 7.95 -4.58 16.67
N ASN A 49 8.27 -4.80 17.96
CA ASN A 49 9.62 -5.15 18.37
C ASN A 49 10.11 -6.45 17.73
N PHE A 50 9.21 -7.44 17.58
CA PHE A 50 9.52 -8.67 16.87
C PHE A 50 9.82 -8.43 15.39
N ILE A 51 9.05 -7.57 14.69
CA ILE A 51 9.32 -7.21 13.29
C ILE A 51 10.67 -6.51 13.15
N HIS A 52 11.01 -5.57 14.03
CA HIS A 52 12.34 -4.93 14.01
C HIS A 52 13.46 -5.97 14.19
N LEU A 53 13.30 -6.91 15.12
CA LEU A 53 14.24 -8.01 15.28
C LEU A 53 14.36 -8.88 14.02
N ALA A 54 13.23 -9.16 13.35
CA ALA A 54 13.20 -9.95 12.13
C ALA A 54 13.86 -9.23 10.94
N LEU A 55 13.71 -7.90 10.87
CA LEU A 55 14.37 -7.07 9.87
C LEU A 55 15.89 -7.03 10.04
N ASP A 56 16.39 -7.08 11.29
CA ASP A 56 17.81 -7.11 11.62
C ASP A 56 18.39 -8.54 11.72
N TYR A 57 17.56 -9.54 11.47
CA TYR A 57 17.90 -10.92 11.63
C TYR A 57 19.14 -11.35 10.82
N THR A 58 20.00 -12.12 11.50
CA THR A 58 21.09 -12.88 10.89
C THR A 58 20.94 -14.36 11.26
N GLU A 59 21.53 -15.26 10.50
CA GLU A 59 21.45 -16.71 10.79
C GLU A 59 21.87 -17.09 12.22
N LYS A 60 22.75 -16.27 12.84
CA LYS A 60 23.18 -16.46 14.23
C LYS A 60 22.08 -16.20 15.26
N ASP A 61 21.08 -15.39 14.90
CA ASP A 61 20.00 -14.97 15.78
C ASP A 61 18.75 -15.85 15.66
N ALA A 62 18.78 -16.90 14.83
CA ALA A 62 17.63 -17.75 14.52
C ALA A 62 16.86 -18.21 15.77
N LYS A 63 17.57 -18.70 16.80
CA LYS A 63 16.91 -19.17 18.04
C LYS A 63 16.15 -18.06 18.75
N LYS A 64 16.69 -16.85 18.75
CA LYS A 64 16.05 -15.67 19.37
C LYS A 64 14.79 -15.27 18.58
N LEU A 65 14.88 -15.28 17.26
CA LEU A 65 13.74 -14.96 16.38
C LEU A 65 12.60 -15.97 16.60
N PHE A 66 12.88 -17.27 16.56
CA PHE A 66 11.88 -18.32 16.80
C PHE A 66 11.24 -18.22 18.19
N TYR A 67 12.04 -17.94 19.22
CA TYR A 67 11.53 -17.77 20.58
C TYR A 67 10.59 -16.56 20.69
N GLN A 68 10.96 -15.42 20.13
CA GLN A 68 10.13 -14.22 20.13
C GLN A 68 8.86 -14.40 19.30
N ALA A 69 8.94 -15.08 18.16
CA ALA A 69 7.77 -15.41 17.34
C ALA A 69 6.75 -16.26 18.13
N ASN A 70 7.22 -17.28 18.86
CA ASN A 70 6.35 -18.10 19.71
C ASN A 70 5.65 -17.30 20.81
N ILE A 71 6.35 -16.35 21.46
CA ILE A 71 5.74 -15.46 22.47
C ILE A 71 4.61 -14.63 21.85
N GLN A 72 4.78 -14.18 20.60
CA GLN A 72 3.80 -13.39 19.88
C GLN A 72 2.70 -14.25 19.21
N GLY A 73 2.74 -15.56 19.37
CA GLY A 73 1.81 -16.48 18.70
C GLY A 73 1.90 -16.45 17.17
N ILE A 74 3.11 -16.20 16.63
CA ILE A 74 3.38 -16.08 15.20
C ILE A 74 4.20 -17.27 14.75
N SER A 75 3.78 -17.87 13.65
CA SER A 75 4.60 -18.90 12.99
C SER A 75 5.59 -18.26 12.03
N VAL A 76 6.89 -18.50 12.26
CA VAL A 76 7.94 -18.02 11.36
C VAL A 76 7.88 -18.66 9.98
N ASN A 77 7.35 -19.88 9.91
CA ASN A 77 7.25 -20.68 8.68
C ASN A 77 5.95 -20.45 7.90
N THR A 78 5.00 -19.73 8.47
CA THR A 78 3.78 -19.34 7.73
C THR A 78 4.13 -18.32 6.65
N ALA A 79 3.54 -18.49 5.47
CA ALA A 79 3.68 -17.55 4.39
C ALA A 79 2.78 -16.32 4.61
N TYR A 80 3.33 -15.15 4.33
CA TYR A 80 2.64 -13.85 4.44
C TYR A 80 2.79 -13.07 3.14
N GLN A 81 1.77 -12.29 2.80
CA GLN A 81 1.88 -11.19 1.86
C GLN A 81 2.31 -9.94 2.62
N TYR A 82 3.25 -9.19 2.03
CA TYR A 82 3.87 -8.01 2.65
C TYR A 82 3.40 -6.74 1.96
N ILE A 83 2.99 -5.77 2.77
CA ILE A 83 2.54 -4.46 2.32
C ILE A 83 3.17 -3.40 3.21
N VAL A 84 3.92 -2.48 2.63
CA VAL A 84 4.41 -1.31 3.34
C VAL A 84 3.53 -0.12 3.00
N PHE A 85 3.09 0.64 3.99
CA PHE A 85 2.42 1.91 3.79
C PHE A 85 3.31 3.07 4.21
N HIS A 86 3.14 4.18 3.50
CA HIS A 86 3.81 5.45 3.78
C HIS A 86 2.76 6.54 4.01
N GLN A 87 2.94 7.35 5.04
CA GLN A 87 2.12 8.52 5.32
C GLN A 87 2.79 9.75 4.72
N CYS A 88 2.10 10.42 3.79
CA CYS A 88 2.68 11.43 2.90
C CYS A 88 2.59 12.86 3.41
N ASN A 89 1.73 13.15 4.38
CA ASN A 89 1.44 14.54 4.78
C ASN A 89 2.45 15.07 5.78
N GLU A 90 2.97 16.27 5.53
CA GLU A 90 3.78 16.99 6.51
C GLU A 90 2.96 17.36 7.75
N GLY A 91 3.56 17.22 8.94
CA GLY A 91 2.92 17.53 10.20
C GLY A 91 2.14 16.40 10.86
N TYR A 92 1.90 15.30 10.17
CA TYR A 92 1.41 14.06 10.75
C TYR A 92 2.55 13.07 10.90
N ASN A 93 2.49 12.26 11.94
CA ASN A 93 3.43 11.19 12.19
C ASN A 93 2.61 9.93 12.49
N ALA A 94 2.68 8.94 11.59
CA ALA A 94 1.90 7.70 11.71
C ALA A 94 2.16 6.99 13.06
N ARG A 95 3.39 7.08 13.57
CA ARG A 95 3.75 6.47 14.84
C ARG A 95 3.14 7.20 16.03
N ASN A 96 3.01 8.54 16.00
CA ASN A 96 2.35 9.30 17.06
C ASN A 96 0.85 9.02 17.07
N GLU A 97 0.24 8.80 15.90
CA GLU A 97 -1.17 8.47 15.72
C GLU A 97 -1.43 6.95 15.74
N ARG A 98 -0.49 6.18 16.27
CA ARG A 98 -0.47 4.73 16.28
C ARG A 98 -1.80 4.10 16.70
N ASN A 99 -2.39 4.58 17.78
CA ASN A 99 -3.64 4.02 18.30
C ASN A 99 -4.79 4.17 17.30
N THR A 100 -4.86 5.30 16.60
CA THR A 100 -5.87 5.53 15.56
C THR A 100 -5.66 4.60 14.37
N PHE A 101 -4.42 4.38 13.94
CA PHE A 101 -4.10 3.40 12.91
C PHE A 101 -4.47 1.97 13.31
N LEU A 102 -4.17 1.58 14.55
CA LEU A 102 -4.51 0.25 15.07
C LEU A 102 -6.04 0.06 15.14
N GLU A 103 -6.78 1.06 15.62
CA GLU A 103 -8.25 1.02 15.64
C GLU A 103 -8.81 0.90 14.22
N ALA A 104 -8.34 1.70 13.28
CA ALA A 104 -8.79 1.65 11.89
C ALA A 104 -8.48 0.29 11.25
N PHE A 105 -7.29 -0.26 11.51
CA PHE A 105 -6.88 -1.56 11.03
C PHE A 105 -7.79 -2.67 11.59
N GLN A 106 -8.05 -2.68 12.88
CA GLN A 106 -8.94 -3.65 13.54
C GLN A 106 -10.40 -3.54 13.06
N GLN A 107 -10.89 -2.34 12.76
CA GLN A 107 -12.22 -2.11 12.22
C GLN A 107 -12.36 -2.55 10.76
N SER A 108 -11.26 -2.52 10.01
CA SER A 108 -11.22 -3.00 8.63
C SER A 108 -11.19 -4.53 8.55
N LYS A 109 -11.48 -5.07 7.38
CA LYS A 109 -11.35 -6.51 7.12
C LYS A 109 -9.91 -6.99 7.23
N LEU A 110 -8.91 -6.12 7.02
CA LEU A 110 -7.48 -6.43 7.16
C LEU A 110 -7.14 -6.93 8.56
N GLY A 111 -7.72 -6.36 9.61
CA GLY A 111 -7.47 -6.76 10.99
C GLY A 111 -7.87 -8.21 11.32
N LYS A 112 -8.75 -8.83 10.51
CA LYS A 112 -9.15 -10.24 10.67
C LYS A 112 -8.13 -11.22 10.10
N ILE A 113 -7.37 -10.81 9.11
CA ILE A 113 -6.49 -11.67 8.31
C ILE A 113 -5.02 -11.31 8.43
N GLY A 114 -4.69 -10.22 9.11
CA GLY A 114 -3.33 -9.72 9.18
C GLY A 114 -2.97 -9.03 10.48
N LYS A 115 -1.77 -8.51 10.49
CA LYS A 115 -1.16 -7.73 11.59
C LYS A 115 -0.49 -6.48 11.01
N ILE A 116 -0.42 -5.43 11.83
CA ILE A 116 0.22 -4.15 11.49
C ILE A 116 1.35 -3.85 12.47
N ALA A 117 2.47 -3.33 11.97
CA ALA A 117 3.59 -2.82 12.75
C ALA A 117 4.10 -1.51 12.17
N PHE A 118 4.66 -0.63 12.99
CA PHE A 118 5.30 0.60 12.52
C PHE A 118 6.80 0.36 12.35
N LEU A 119 7.33 0.72 11.19
CA LEU A 119 8.75 0.59 10.86
C LEU A 119 9.53 1.81 11.34
N ASP A 120 8.99 2.98 11.12
CA ASP A 120 9.52 4.27 11.56
C ASP A 120 8.40 5.29 11.84
N GLU A 121 8.69 6.57 11.70
CA GLU A 121 7.73 7.66 11.98
C GLU A 121 6.57 7.71 10.99
N ASN A 122 6.83 7.40 9.72
CA ASN A 122 5.86 7.53 8.64
C ASN A 122 5.53 6.22 7.94
N ASP A 123 6.39 5.21 8.11
CA ASP A 123 6.24 3.92 7.44
C ASP A 123 5.68 2.85 8.39
N GLY A 124 4.80 2.02 7.87
CA GLY A 124 4.33 0.84 8.56
C GLY A 124 4.25 -0.39 7.65
N LEU A 125 4.23 -1.55 8.28
CA LEU A 125 4.16 -2.85 7.63
C LEU A 125 2.84 -3.53 7.97
N ILE A 126 2.13 -3.99 6.96
CA ILE A 126 0.98 -4.87 7.08
C ILE A 126 1.40 -6.25 6.59
N LEU A 127 1.19 -7.26 7.42
CA LEU A 127 1.38 -8.67 7.10
C LEU A 127 0.02 -9.35 6.99
N LEU A 128 -0.28 -9.95 5.85
CA LEU A 128 -1.49 -10.73 5.64
C LEU A 128 -1.14 -12.22 5.57
N GLU A 129 -1.80 -13.05 6.37
CA GLU A 129 -1.56 -14.50 6.38
C GLU A 129 -2.09 -15.13 5.08
N ALA A 130 -1.21 -15.78 4.30
CA ALA A 130 -1.54 -16.38 3.02
C ALA A 130 -2.67 -17.42 3.11
N GLU A 131 -2.67 -18.27 4.15
CA GLU A 131 -3.74 -19.25 4.36
C GLU A 131 -5.11 -18.59 4.56
N LYS A 132 -5.18 -17.46 5.27
CA LYS A 132 -6.43 -16.72 5.47
C LYS A 132 -6.88 -16.04 4.20
N ILE A 133 -5.94 -15.62 3.36
CA ILE A 133 -6.19 -15.07 2.04
C ILE A 133 -6.84 -16.16 1.17
N HIS A 134 -6.23 -17.33 1.04
CA HIS A 134 -6.67 -18.41 0.15
C HIS A 134 -7.95 -19.11 0.62
N ASN A 135 -8.17 -19.23 1.93
CA ASN A 135 -9.39 -19.85 2.48
C ASN A 135 -10.62 -18.97 2.39
N SER A 136 -10.47 -17.71 2.03
CA SER A 136 -11.59 -16.81 1.79
C SER A 136 -12.10 -17.02 0.35
N THR A 137 -13.34 -17.51 0.19
CA THR A 137 -14.00 -17.73 -1.11
C THR A 137 -14.17 -16.45 -1.96
N LEU A 138 -13.75 -15.31 -1.44
CA LEU A 138 -13.93 -13.98 -2.03
C LEU A 138 -12.61 -13.36 -2.49
N TRP A 139 -11.49 -14.10 -2.46
CA TRP A 139 -10.17 -13.50 -2.69
C TRP A 139 -9.75 -13.53 -4.15
N THR A 140 -9.58 -12.35 -4.75
CA THR A 140 -8.89 -12.13 -6.03
C THR A 140 -7.78 -11.09 -5.82
N LYS A 141 -6.87 -10.90 -6.80
CA LYS A 141 -5.82 -9.86 -6.73
C LYS A 141 -6.39 -8.47 -6.43
N ASP A 142 -7.54 -8.16 -7.03
CA ASP A 142 -8.22 -6.88 -6.84
C ASP A 142 -8.73 -6.69 -5.40
N THR A 143 -8.92 -7.78 -4.66
CA THR A 143 -9.40 -7.75 -3.27
C THR A 143 -8.41 -7.12 -2.30
N THR A 144 -7.09 -7.33 -2.46
CA THR A 144 -6.09 -6.66 -1.60
C THR A 144 -6.16 -5.15 -1.75
N THR A 145 -6.23 -4.65 -2.99
CA THR A 145 -6.38 -3.23 -3.27
C THR A 145 -7.67 -2.65 -2.68
N GLU A 146 -8.80 -3.37 -2.77
CA GLU A 146 -10.07 -2.94 -2.18
C GLU A 146 -9.99 -2.86 -0.65
N LEU A 147 -9.34 -3.82 -0.01
CA LEU A 147 -9.14 -3.83 1.44
C LEU A 147 -8.24 -2.68 1.91
N LEU A 148 -7.20 -2.35 1.15
CA LEU A 148 -6.34 -1.20 1.44
C LEU A 148 -7.09 0.12 1.28
N LYS A 149 -7.94 0.25 0.26
CA LYS A 149 -8.84 1.40 0.10
C LYS A 149 -9.87 1.50 1.23
N GLU A 150 -10.37 0.38 1.72
CA GLU A 150 -11.25 0.35 2.91
C GLU A 150 -10.49 0.87 4.15
N PHE A 151 -9.28 0.38 4.39
CA PHE A 151 -8.44 0.84 5.49
C PHE A 151 -8.12 2.34 5.38
N GLN A 152 -7.70 2.81 4.21
CA GLN A 152 -7.47 4.23 3.94
C GLN A 152 -8.69 5.09 4.23
N ARG A 153 -9.89 4.59 3.91
CA ARG A 153 -11.15 5.27 4.22
C ARG A 153 -11.39 5.39 5.73
N TYR A 154 -11.10 4.35 6.52
CA TYR A 154 -11.20 4.42 7.97
C TYR A 154 -10.23 5.44 8.58
N ILE A 155 -9.02 5.52 8.05
CA ILE A 155 -8.05 6.56 8.44
C ILE A 155 -8.58 7.94 8.07
N GLY A 156 -9.11 8.12 6.84
CA GLY A 156 -9.67 9.39 6.37
C GLY A 156 -10.89 9.87 7.18
N LEU A 157 -11.64 8.99 7.85
CA LEU A 157 -12.70 9.38 8.78
C LEU A 157 -12.18 10.06 10.05
N LYS A 158 -10.94 9.78 10.43
CA LYS A 158 -10.28 10.37 11.60
C LYS A 158 -9.40 11.58 11.24
N PHE A 159 -8.78 11.53 10.07
CA PHE A 159 -7.87 12.54 9.54
C PHE A 159 -8.26 12.84 8.09
N ALA A 160 -9.04 13.90 7.88
CA ALA A 160 -9.67 14.21 6.58
C ALA A 160 -8.67 14.36 5.42
N ASP A 161 -7.45 14.81 5.71
CA ASP A 161 -6.42 15.09 4.71
C ASP A 161 -5.26 14.09 4.70
N MET A 162 -5.35 13.02 5.49
CA MET A 162 -4.25 12.04 5.57
C MET A 162 -4.22 11.16 4.32
N LYS A 163 -3.14 11.28 3.57
CA LYS A 163 -2.85 10.45 2.40
C LYS A 163 -1.91 9.31 2.79
N LEU A 164 -2.32 8.08 2.46
CA LEU A 164 -1.49 6.88 2.59
C LEU A 164 -1.15 6.34 1.20
N GLU A 165 0.07 5.94 1.04
CA GLU A 165 0.58 5.25 -0.13
C GLU A 165 0.99 3.83 0.25
N PHE A 166 0.77 2.84 -0.65
CA PHE A 166 1.01 1.44 -0.35
C PHE A 166 1.88 0.78 -1.41
N GLY A 167 2.93 0.11 -0.96
CA GLY A 167 3.75 -0.77 -1.77
C GLY A 167 3.50 -2.24 -1.42
N ILE A 168 3.17 -3.06 -2.40
CA ILE A 168 2.81 -4.46 -2.23
C ILE A 168 3.88 -5.36 -2.84
N CYS A 169 4.36 -6.34 -2.06
CA CYS A 169 5.06 -7.51 -2.57
C CYS A 169 4.05 -8.65 -2.71
N GLN A 170 3.78 -9.08 -3.93
CA GLN A 170 2.79 -10.14 -4.18
C GLN A 170 3.30 -11.54 -3.85
N GLU A 171 4.62 -11.72 -3.78
CA GLU A 171 5.20 -12.98 -3.37
C GLU A 171 4.85 -13.29 -1.92
N GLU A 172 4.27 -14.48 -1.70
CA GLU A 172 4.00 -14.98 -0.36
C GLU A 172 5.27 -15.63 0.20
N LYS A 173 5.83 -15.03 1.23
CA LYS A 173 7.11 -15.42 1.81
C LYS A 173 7.01 -15.59 3.32
N THR A 174 7.91 -16.38 3.88
CA THR A 174 8.01 -16.57 5.32
C THR A 174 8.61 -15.34 6.02
N LEU A 175 8.49 -15.25 7.34
CA LEU A 175 9.10 -14.16 8.11
C LEU A 175 10.64 -14.16 8.08
N LEU A 176 11.27 -15.24 7.64
CA LEU A 176 12.73 -15.27 7.42
C LEU A 176 13.15 -14.37 6.25
N GLU A 177 12.24 -14.11 5.33
CA GLU A 177 12.46 -13.31 4.12
C GLU A 177 11.87 -11.87 4.25
N VAL A 178 11.42 -11.50 5.47
CA VAL A 178 10.77 -10.18 5.73
C VAL A 178 11.60 -9.01 5.25
N ARG A 179 12.92 -9.04 5.45
CA ARG A 179 13.84 -7.96 5.01
C ARG A 179 13.79 -7.76 3.50
N GLU A 180 13.80 -8.85 2.73
CA GLU A 180 13.74 -8.79 1.27
C GLU A 180 12.38 -8.25 0.80
N CYS A 181 11.29 -8.78 1.36
CA CYS A 181 9.94 -8.35 1.01
C CYS A 181 9.70 -6.88 1.35
N VAL A 182 10.14 -6.41 2.53
CA VAL A 182 10.02 -4.99 2.92
C VAL A 182 10.81 -4.10 1.98
N LYS A 183 12.04 -4.49 1.58
CA LYS A 183 12.82 -3.74 0.59
C LYS A 183 12.11 -3.66 -0.77
N LYS A 184 11.47 -4.75 -1.22
CA LYS A 184 10.66 -4.74 -2.45
C LYS A 184 9.48 -3.78 -2.34
N CYS A 185 8.75 -3.80 -1.22
CA CYS A 185 7.66 -2.87 -0.96
C CYS A 185 8.13 -1.42 -0.91
N GLN A 186 9.22 -1.12 -0.21
CA GLN A 186 9.80 0.23 -0.15
C GLN A 186 10.31 0.70 -1.52
N LYS A 187 10.88 -0.20 -2.32
CA LYS A 187 11.31 0.13 -3.68
C LYS A 187 10.12 0.53 -4.56
N VAL A 188 9.02 -0.24 -4.52
CA VAL A 188 7.84 0.10 -5.32
C VAL A 188 7.14 1.35 -4.82
N LEU A 189 7.10 1.62 -3.52
CA LEU A 189 6.64 2.91 -2.98
C LEU A 189 7.43 4.06 -3.59
N LYS A 190 8.75 4.01 -3.46
CA LYS A 190 9.65 5.07 -3.91
C LYS A 190 9.61 5.31 -5.42
N MET A 191 9.60 4.24 -6.21
CA MET A 191 9.59 4.35 -7.68
C MET A 191 8.18 4.54 -8.22
N GLY A 192 7.19 3.89 -7.60
CA GLY A 192 5.78 3.97 -8.00
C GLY A 192 5.22 5.38 -7.91
N SER A 193 5.51 6.09 -6.81
CA SER A 193 5.10 7.50 -6.64
C SER A 193 5.70 8.44 -7.69
N ILE A 194 6.86 8.07 -8.25
CA ILE A 194 7.51 8.84 -9.31
C ILE A 194 6.96 8.45 -10.68
N ILE A 195 6.79 7.14 -10.95
CA ILE A 195 6.41 6.64 -12.28
C ILE A 195 4.90 6.75 -12.50
N PHE A 196 4.09 6.46 -11.46
CA PHE A 196 2.63 6.43 -11.49
C PHE A 196 2.04 7.35 -10.41
N PRO A 197 2.22 8.68 -10.50
CA PRO A 197 1.85 9.64 -9.44
C PRO A 197 0.34 9.74 -9.21
N GLU A 198 -0.47 9.23 -10.12
CA GLU A 198 -1.94 9.20 -10.04
C GLU A 198 -2.47 8.05 -9.17
N LYS A 199 -1.59 7.11 -8.78
CA LYS A 199 -1.96 5.97 -7.94
C LYS A 199 -1.48 6.17 -6.51
N ASP A 200 -2.15 5.48 -5.59
CA ASP A 200 -1.75 5.40 -4.17
C ASP A 200 -1.35 3.97 -3.77
N ILE A 201 -1.53 3.00 -4.67
CA ILE A 201 -1.25 1.58 -4.42
C ILE A 201 -0.45 1.03 -5.59
N TRP A 202 0.74 0.51 -5.31
CA TRP A 202 1.64 -0.06 -6.30
C TRP A 202 2.06 -1.48 -5.92
N GLU A 203 2.05 -2.36 -6.90
CA GLU A 203 2.56 -3.72 -6.81
C GLU A 203 3.99 -3.77 -7.35
N TYR A 204 4.86 -4.56 -6.72
CA TYR A 204 6.26 -4.64 -7.11
C TYR A 204 6.44 -5.03 -8.59
N GLU A 205 5.58 -5.90 -9.08
CA GLU A 205 5.57 -6.39 -10.46
C GLU A 205 5.25 -5.29 -11.49
N MET A 206 4.60 -4.19 -11.08
CA MET A 206 4.32 -3.04 -11.97
C MET A 206 5.59 -2.34 -12.44
N LEU A 207 6.69 -2.47 -11.69
CA LEU A 207 7.96 -1.88 -12.07
C LEU A 207 8.64 -2.61 -13.23
N GLY A 208 8.21 -3.85 -13.54
CA GLY A 208 8.79 -4.65 -14.63
C GLY A 208 10.32 -4.74 -14.55
N PRO A 209 11.06 -4.44 -15.63
CA PRO A 209 12.53 -4.48 -15.64
C PRO A 209 13.21 -3.58 -14.62
N LEU A 210 12.56 -2.51 -14.16
CA LEU A 210 13.10 -1.60 -13.14
C LEU A 210 13.27 -2.28 -11.77
N THR A 211 12.67 -3.44 -11.56
CA THR A 211 12.88 -4.25 -10.36
C THR A 211 14.35 -4.67 -10.19
N TRP A 212 15.09 -4.81 -11.28
CA TRP A 212 16.49 -5.27 -11.29
C TRP A 212 17.50 -4.13 -11.26
N ILE A 213 17.06 -2.89 -11.43
CA ILE A 213 17.93 -1.72 -11.54
C ILE A 213 17.77 -0.86 -10.27
N GLU A 214 18.87 -0.40 -9.71
CA GLU A 214 18.86 0.63 -8.67
C GLU A 214 19.15 1.98 -9.33
N ILE A 215 18.11 2.80 -9.46
CA ILE A 215 18.21 4.16 -10.01
C ILE A 215 18.00 5.15 -8.85
N PRO A 216 18.94 6.08 -8.62
CA PRO A 216 18.73 7.17 -7.69
C PRO A 216 17.48 7.98 -8.04
N GLU A 217 16.73 8.40 -7.04
CA GLU A 217 15.43 9.06 -7.22
C GLU A 217 15.51 10.33 -8.08
N ASN A 218 16.53 11.15 -7.85
CA ASN A 218 16.78 12.36 -8.63
C ASN A 218 17.05 12.04 -10.11
N GLU A 219 17.80 10.99 -10.39
CA GLU A 219 18.07 10.55 -11.76
C GLU A 219 16.80 10.04 -12.43
N LEU A 220 16.01 9.23 -11.72
CA LEU A 220 14.72 8.75 -12.23
C LEU A 220 13.76 9.92 -12.54
N LYS A 221 13.67 10.90 -11.64
CA LYS A 221 12.85 12.12 -11.86
C LYS A 221 13.32 12.90 -13.09
N GLU A 222 14.63 13.04 -13.29
CA GLU A 222 15.19 13.74 -14.46
C GLU A 222 14.95 12.96 -15.75
N MET A 223 15.13 11.63 -15.75
CA MET A 223 14.83 10.78 -16.90
C MET A 223 13.37 10.89 -17.33
N LEU A 224 12.43 10.92 -16.37
CA LEU A 224 11.01 11.00 -16.65
C LEU A 224 10.50 12.43 -16.93
N ARG A 225 11.26 13.47 -16.63
CA ARG A 225 10.84 14.88 -16.79
C ARG A 225 10.33 15.17 -18.20
N LYS A 226 11.08 14.76 -19.22
CA LYS A 226 10.70 14.98 -20.63
C LYS A 226 9.37 14.34 -21.00
N TYR A 227 9.11 13.13 -20.48
CA TYR A 227 7.87 12.40 -20.71
C TYR A 227 6.70 13.04 -19.98
N ARG A 228 6.90 13.54 -18.75
CA ARG A 228 5.87 14.25 -17.97
C ARG A 228 5.45 15.53 -18.65
N GLU A 229 6.40 16.37 -19.07
CA GLU A 229 6.11 17.62 -19.80
C GLU A 229 5.22 17.36 -21.03
N MET A 230 5.45 16.25 -21.74
CA MET A 230 4.60 15.85 -22.86
C MET A 230 3.20 15.41 -22.41
N MET A 231 3.09 14.72 -21.24
CA MET A 231 1.82 14.16 -20.73
C MET A 231 0.90 15.22 -20.14
N GLU A 232 1.44 16.27 -19.55
CA GLU A 232 0.67 17.36 -18.91
C GLU A 232 -0.04 18.27 -19.93
N GLU A 233 0.37 18.27 -21.19
CA GLU A 233 -0.25 19.10 -22.22
C GLU A 233 -1.46 18.40 -22.86
N GLU A 234 -2.69 18.90 -22.63
CA GLU A 234 -3.94 18.37 -23.22
C GLU A 234 -3.87 18.17 -24.74
N LYS A 235 -3.15 19.05 -25.45
CA LYS A 235 -2.95 18.95 -26.90
C LYS A 235 -2.22 17.67 -27.34
N ASN A 236 -1.53 16.99 -26.43
CA ASN A 236 -0.74 15.79 -26.70
C ASN A 236 -1.48 14.47 -26.43
N ILE A 237 -2.74 14.52 -25.94
CA ILE A 237 -3.53 13.32 -25.62
C ILE A 237 -3.60 12.34 -26.79
N GLU A 238 -3.84 12.85 -28.02
CA GLU A 238 -3.88 12.01 -29.22
C GLU A 238 -2.51 11.43 -29.59
N LEU A 239 -1.42 12.14 -29.29
CA LEU A 239 -0.06 11.65 -29.49
C LEU A 239 0.25 10.52 -28.50
N LEU A 240 -0.11 10.68 -27.23
CA LEU A 240 0.05 9.70 -26.18
C LEU A 240 -0.74 8.41 -26.47
N LYS A 241 -2.00 8.54 -26.89
CA LYS A 241 -2.81 7.40 -27.32
C LYS A 241 -2.17 6.68 -28.50
N THR A 242 -1.64 7.42 -29.45
CA THR A 242 -0.97 6.85 -30.63
C THR A 242 0.30 6.11 -30.21
N LEU A 243 1.13 6.74 -29.36
CA LEU A 243 2.36 6.16 -28.84
C LEU A 243 2.08 4.84 -28.11
N LYS A 244 1.08 4.82 -27.23
CA LYS A 244 0.68 3.64 -26.49
C LYS A 244 0.33 2.48 -27.42
N ILE A 245 -0.62 2.69 -28.35
CA ILE A 245 -1.07 1.66 -29.27
C ILE A 245 0.08 1.21 -30.18
N TYR A 246 0.99 2.11 -30.54
CA TYR A 246 2.18 1.82 -31.33
C TYR A 246 3.13 0.88 -30.58
N LEU A 247 3.42 1.15 -29.30
CA LEU A 247 4.24 0.29 -28.45
C LEU A 247 3.58 -1.07 -28.21
N GLU A 248 2.29 -1.11 -27.85
CA GLU A 248 1.52 -2.35 -27.65
C GLU A 248 1.51 -3.27 -28.89
N ASN A 249 1.76 -2.72 -30.07
CA ASN A 249 1.81 -3.46 -31.33
C ASN A 249 3.23 -3.61 -31.90
N ASN A 250 4.22 -3.72 -31.01
CA ASN A 250 5.63 -3.92 -31.37
C ASN A 250 6.14 -2.88 -32.38
N MET A 251 5.74 -1.62 -32.21
CA MET A 251 6.13 -0.49 -33.07
C MET A 251 5.75 -0.66 -34.55
N ASN A 252 4.64 -1.35 -34.81
CA ASN A 252 4.14 -1.60 -36.17
C ASN A 252 3.15 -0.50 -36.62
N TYR A 253 3.58 0.36 -37.54
CA TYR A 253 2.76 1.45 -38.05
C TYR A 253 1.44 1.01 -38.68
N SER A 254 1.46 -0.10 -39.44
CA SER A 254 0.26 -0.59 -40.15
C SER A 254 -0.80 -1.09 -39.20
N VAL A 255 -0.40 -1.93 -38.22
CA VAL A 255 -1.30 -2.47 -37.20
C VAL A 255 -1.84 -1.37 -36.31
N THR A 256 -1.00 -0.39 -35.96
CA THR A 256 -1.42 0.77 -35.16
C THR A 256 -2.45 1.60 -35.92
N ALA A 257 -2.23 1.84 -37.23
CA ALA A 257 -3.15 2.60 -38.07
C ALA A 257 -4.52 1.91 -38.19
N GLU A 258 -4.54 0.59 -38.35
CA GLU A 258 -5.75 -0.21 -38.35
C GLU A 258 -6.53 -0.13 -37.06
N LYS A 259 -5.85 -0.31 -35.92
CA LYS A 259 -6.47 -0.23 -34.57
C LYS A 259 -6.99 1.16 -34.20
N MET A 260 -6.38 2.21 -34.73
CA MET A 260 -6.80 3.59 -34.50
C MET A 260 -7.79 4.11 -35.55
N TYR A 261 -8.10 3.30 -36.57
CA TYR A 261 -8.97 3.70 -37.70
C TYR A 261 -8.49 4.97 -38.42
N VAL A 262 -7.17 5.11 -38.61
CA VAL A 262 -6.55 6.24 -39.31
C VAL A 262 -5.57 5.77 -40.37
N HIS A 263 -5.19 6.67 -41.27
CA HIS A 263 -4.20 6.33 -42.30
C HIS A 263 -2.80 6.20 -41.70
N ILE A 264 -1.98 5.26 -42.21
CA ILE A 264 -0.63 4.99 -41.74
C ILE A 264 0.27 6.25 -41.68
N ASN A 265 0.11 7.16 -42.63
CA ASN A 265 0.86 8.42 -42.64
C ASN A 265 0.48 9.34 -41.45
N THR A 266 -0.73 9.22 -40.93
CA THR A 266 -1.15 9.95 -39.71
C THR A 266 -0.39 9.41 -38.51
N ILE A 267 -0.26 8.09 -38.40
CA ILE A 267 0.54 7.48 -37.32
C ILE A 267 2.00 7.91 -37.41
N ARG A 268 2.60 7.84 -38.62
CA ARG A 268 3.99 8.29 -38.80
C ARG A 268 4.19 9.73 -38.33
N LYS A 269 3.36 10.67 -38.80
CA LYS A 269 3.43 12.07 -38.39
C LYS A 269 3.27 12.28 -36.89
N ARG A 270 2.40 11.49 -36.25
CA ARG A 270 2.21 11.57 -34.78
C ARG A 270 3.44 11.04 -34.04
N ILE A 271 4.01 9.92 -34.48
CA ILE A 271 5.22 9.36 -33.87
C ILE A 271 6.43 10.27 -34.11
N ASP A 272 6.58 10.82 -35.31
CA ASP A 272 7.62 11.84 -35.60
C ASP A 272 7.51 13.03 -34.64
N LYS A 273 6.27 13.53 -34.43
CA LYS A 273 6.01 14.61 -33.46
C LYS A 273 6.32 14.25 -32.02
N VAL A 274 6.02 13.02 -31.60
CA VAL A 274 6.43 12.50 -30.29
C VAL A 274 7.96 12.50 -30.20
N ASN A 275 8.64 12.06 -31.23
CA ASN A 275 10.09 12.01 -31.28
C ASN A 275 10.73 13.43 -31.21
N ASP A 276 10.13 14.40 -31.86
CA ASP A 276 10.56 15.81 -31.78
C ASP A 276 10.43 16.39 -30.36
N LEU A 277 9.37 15.98 -29.63
CA LEU A 277 9.09 16.45 -28.27
C LEU A 277 10.02 15.82 -27.24
N VAL A 278 10.26 14.50 -27.34
CA VAL A 278 10.95 13.71 -26.28
C VAL A 278 12.33 13.27 -26.69
N LYS A 279 12.66 13.32 -28.00
CA LYS A 279 13.94 12.85 -28.58
C LYS A 279 14.26 11.41 -28.19
N ILE A 280 13.31 10.52 -28.45
CA ILE A 280 13.42 9.09 -28.14
C ILE A 280 14.42 8.45 -29.11
N ASP A 281 15.37 7.73 -28.56
CA ASP A 281 16.18 6.79 -29.34
C ASP A 281 15.48 5.41 -29.37
N TRP A 282 14.82 5.10 -30.49
CA TRP A 282 14.08 3.84 -30.64
C TRP A 282 14.98 2.59 -30.68
N GLU A 283 16.29 2.77 -30.89
CA GLU A 283 17.27 1.68 -30.86
C GLU A 283 17.83 1.48 -29.46
N ASP A 284 17.74 2.50 -28.59
CA ASP A 284 18.16 2.39 -27.20
C ASP A 284 17.14 1.57 -26.39
N HIS A 285 17.64 0.52 -25.73
CA HIS A 285 16.84 -0.34 -24.88
C HIS A 285 16.32 0.37 -23.62
N VAL A 286 17.07 1.36 -23.12
CA VAL A 286 16.71 2.12 -21.91
C VAL A 286 15.53 3.04 -22.21
N ASP A 287 15.59 3.80 -23.32
CA ASP A 287 14.51 4.70 -23.73
C ASP A 287 13.20 3.92 -23.97
N ARG A 288 13.29 2.77 -24.63
CA ARG A 288 12.13 1.88 -24.81
C ARG A 288 11.58 1.35 -23.49
N CYS A 289 12.44 0.94 -22.57
CA CYS A 289 12.03 0.46 -21.26
C CYS A 289 11.26 1.54 -20.48
N LEU A 290 11.76 2.77 -20.47
CA LEU A 290 11.10 3.91 -19.82
C LEU A 290 9.74 4.23 -20.42
N LEU A 291 9.59 4.13 -21.74
CA LEU A 291 8.30 4.32 -22.42
C LEU A 291 7.26 3.26 -22.01
N TYR A 292 7.67 2.00 -21.87
CA TYR A 292 6.77 0.92 -21.43
C TYR A 292 6.36 1.05 -19.95
N THR A 293 7.21 1.65 -19.12
CA THR A 293 6.95 1.85 -17.68
C THR A 293 6.28 3.18 -17.38
N SER A 294 6.21 4.10 -18.34
CA SER A 294 5.50 5.38 -18.19
C SER A 294 3.99 5.16 -18.01
N PRO A 295 3.30 6.00 -17.20
CA PRO A 295 1.88 5.85 -16.93
C PRO A 295 1.08 5.87 -18.22
N SER A 296 0.13 4.95 -18.30
CA SER A 296 -0.75 4.82 -19.47
C SER A 296 -1.90 5.83 -19.40
N PRO A 297 -2.33 6.44 -20.52
CA PRO A 297 -3.53 7.28 -20.54
C PRO A 297 -4.82 6.59 -20.07
N ARG A 298 -4.84 5.26 -19.87
CA ARG A 298 -5.96 4.54 -19.25
C ARG A 298 -6.03 4.73 -17.74
N ASP A 299 -4.92 5.13 -17.12
CA ASP A 299 -4.84 5.27 -15.68
C ASP A 299 -5.30 6.67 -15.22
N CYS A 300 -5.63 7.55 -16.17
CA CYS A 300 -6.12 8.92 -15.97
C CYS A 300 -7.64 9.08 -16.17
N SER A 301 -8.43 7.99 -16.16
CA SER A 301 -9.88 8.05 -16.34
C SER A 301 -10.64 7.53 -15.13
#